data_956d061afb80fddd48dc5049bb52f802
#
_entry.id   956d061afb80fddd48dc5049bb52f802
#
_cell.length_a   1.000
_cell.length_b   1.000
_cell.length_c   1.000
_cell.angle_alpha   90.00
_cell.angle_beta   90.00
_cell.angle_gamma   90.00
#
_symmetry.space_group_name_H-M   'P 1'
#
loop_
_entity.id
_entity.type
_entity.pdbx_description
1 polymer ?
#
loop_
_entity_poly.entity_id
_entity_poly.type
_entity_poly.pdbx_seq_one_letter_code
_entity_poly.pdbx_strand_id
1 'polypeptide(L)'
;MPPSHAESIRSDGEYGIFEGSIDDEVVHGHYRREGTWSPEIQALLADQLFPEGRGSFLDIGANIGLVSIPLAERRRVRCLAFEPEPRNFQWLERNIASHQLASLFTTFNLALHSEQTRLCFELSPSNFGDHRVRGTALAEGGAERNLIEVPACRLDDLVRVQDLPRPVVAKIDTQGSELRVLRGAERSLPHIDHLICEFWPHGLRRMGDSAE
;
A
#
# COMPACT_ATOMS: atom_id res chain seq x y z
N MET A 1 -4.87 6.36 25.89
CA MET A 1 -4.69 7.74 25.37
C MET A 1 -4.62 7.62 23.84
N PRO A 2 -5.24 8.50 23.04
CA PRO A 2 -4.94 8.51 21.62
C PRO A 2 -3.43 8.78 21.48
N PRO A 3 -2.74 8.15 20.51
CA PRO A 3 -1.33 8.39 20.29
C PRO A 3 -1.13 9.89 20.02
N SER A 4 -0.11 10.47 20.64
CA SER A 4 0.31 11.85 20.41
C SER A 4 0.37 12.09 18.90
N HIS A 5 -0.13 13.25 18.45
CA HIS A 5 -0.04 13.65 17.05
C HIS A 5 1.43 13.53 16.60
N ALA A 6 1.74 12.50 15.82
CA ALA A 6 3.02 12.46 15.13
C ALA A 6 3.09 13.75 14.30
N GLU A 7 4.13 14.53 14.48
CA GLU A 7 4.31 15.75 13.69
C GLU A 7 4.38 15.34 12.21
N SER A 8 3.53 15.95 11.40
CA SER A 8 3.59 15.79 9.96
C SER A 8 4.51 16.83 9.35
N ILE A 9 5.18 16.47 8.29
CA ILE A 9 6.02 17.37 7.52
C ILE A 9 5.65 17.22 6.03
N ARG A 10 5.75 18.32 5.29
CA ARG A 10 5.61 18.32 3.82
C ARG A 10 6.98 18.34 3.17
N SER A 11 7.14 17.54 2.14
CA SER A 11 8.37 17.41 1.39
C SER A 11 8.09 17.57 -0.10
N ASP A 12 8.86 18.38 -0.78
CA ASP A 12 8.78 18.58 -2.22
C ASP A 12 9.77 17.67 -2.95
N GLY A 13 9.38 17.15 -4.10
CA GLY A 13 10.21 16.26 -4.92
C GLY A 13 9.70 16.17 -6.34
N GLU A 14 10.22 15.19 -7.10
CA GLU A 14 9.86 14.96 -8.50
C GLU A 14 8.35 14.72 -8.69
N TYR A 15 7.69 14.12 -7.69
CA TYR A 15 6.28 13.79 -7.75
C TYR A 15 5.39 14.83 -7.06
N GLY A 16 5.91 16.04 -6.78
CA GLY A 16 5.20 17.10 -6.10
C GLY A 16 5.32 17.04 -4.57
N ILE A 17 4.38 17.68 -3.87
CA ILE A 17 4.42 17.81 -2.41
C ILE A 17 3.68 16.68 -1.74
N PHE A 18 4.39 15.90 -0.91
CA PHE A 18 3.81 14.86 -0.07
C PHE A 18 3.89 15.23 1.41
N GLU A 19 2.82 14.94 2.14
CA GLU A 19 2.76 15.00 3.59
C GLU A 19 2.91 13.60 4.19
N GLY A 20 3.72 13.46 5.23
CA GLY A 20 3.93 12.23 5.96
C GLY A 20 4.48 12.49 7.35
N SER A 21 4.76 11.44 8.12
CA SER A 21 5.37 11.58 9.45
C SER A 21 6.81 12.08 9.37
N ILE A 22 7.20 12.95 10.30
CA ILE A 22 8.59 13.30 10.50
C ILE A 22 9.43 12.11 11.02
N ASP A 23 8.77 11.17 11.73
CA ASP A 23 9.39 9.99 12.32
C ASP A 23 9.61 8.86 11.30
N ASP A 24 9.00 8.95 10.11
CA ASP A 24 9.24 7.98 9.04
C ASP A 24 10.56 8.28 8.34
N GLU A 25 11.59 7.56 8.71
CA GLU A 25 12.94 7.72 8.16
C GLU A 25 13.12 7.03 6.80
N VAL A 26 12.27 6.04 6.48
CA VAL A 26 12.44 5.20 5.29
C VAL A 26 11.60 5.68 4.13
N VAL A 27 10.27 5.62 4.19
CA VAL A 27 9.42 5.95 3.04
C VAL A 27 9.39 7.46 2.82
N HIS A 28 8.78 8.21 3.74
CA HIS A 28 8.71 9.66 3.61
C HIS A 28 10.10 10.32 3.78
N GLY A 29 10.95 9.76 4.65
CA GLY A 29 12.32 10.21 4.84
C GLY A 29 13.19 10.04 3.60
N HIS A 30 13.04 8.96 2.83
CA HIS A 30 13.69 8.79 1.53
C HIS A 30 13.21 9.84 0.54
N TYR A 31 11.87 9.97 0.37
CA TYR A 31 11.30 10.97 -0.52
C TYR A 31 11.79 12.39 -0.19
N ARG A 32 11.88 12.74 1.09
CA ARG A 32 12.40 14.03 1.58
C ARG A 32 13.86 14.28 1.22
N ARG A 33 14.69 13.22 1.18
CA ARG A 33 16.13 13.35 0.88
C ARG A 33 16.42 13.30 -0.62
N GLU A 34 15.75 12.38 -1.32
CA GLU A 34 16.07 12.04 -2.72
C GLU A 34 15.08 12.67 -3.73
N GLY A 35 13.93 13.15 -3.25
CA GLY A 35 12.86 13.68 -4.10
C GLY A 35 12.13 12.65 -4.94
N THR A 36 12.46 11.36 -4.83
CA THR A 36 11.88 10.26 -5.60
C THR A 36 11.54 9.07 -4.72
N TRP A 37 10.69 8.17 -5.22
CA TRP A 37 10.37 6.88 -4.61
C TRP A 37 10.15 5.82 -5.67
N SER A 38 10.92 4.74 -5.61
CA SER A 38 10.82 3.58 -6.54
C SER A 38 10.71 3.99 -8.02
N PRO A 39 11.66 4.74 -8.59
CA PRO A 39 11.57 5.26 -9.97
C PRO A 39 11.41 4.15 -11.00
N GLU A 40 11.96 2.95 -10.76
CA GLU A 40 11.83 1.79 -11.64
C GLU A 40 10.37 1.29 -11.69
N ILE A 41 9.68 1.26 -10.55
CA ILE A 41 8.26 0.89 -10.47
C ILE A 41 7.41 1.97 -11.15
N GLN A 42 7.73 3.25 -10.95
CA GLN A 42 7.05 4.35 -11.63
C GLN A 42 7.18 4.25 -13.16
N ALA A 43 8.39 3.98 -13.67
CA ALA A 43 8.63 3.80 -15.10
C ALA A 43 7.90 2.56 -15.63
N LEU A 44 7.97 1.43 -14.93
CA LEU A 44 7.25 0.21 -15.31
C LEU A 44 5.75 0.47 -15.42
N LEU A 45 5.15 1.03 -14.38
CA LEU A 45 3.72 1.32 -14.36
C LEU A 45 3.33 2.30 -15.46
N ALA A 46 3.98 3.46 -15.52
CA ALA A 46 3.58 4.52 -16.42
C ALA A 46 3.89 4.21 -17.89
N ASP A 47 5.06 3.66 -18.20
CA ASP A 47 5.53 3.58 -19.57
C ASP A 47 5.27 2.23 -20.23
N GLN A 48 5.12 1.16 -19.44
CA GLN A 48 4.91 -0.18 -19.98
C GLN A 48 3.49 -0.71 -19.71
N LEU A 49 2.96 -0.52 -18.49
CA LEU A 49 1.68 -1.12 -18.11
C LEU A 49 0.48 -0.19 -18.38
N PHE A 50 0.69 1.13 -18.33
CA PHE A 50 -0.34 2.11 -18.66
C PHE A 50 0.10 3.12 -19.75
N PRO A 51 0.67 2.68 -20.89
CA PRO A 51 1.20 3.61 -21.89
C PRO A 51 0.13 4.52 -22.49
N GLU A 52 -1.11 4.08 -22.56
CA GLU A 52 -2.23 4.83 -23.16
C GLU A 52 -2.99 5.72 -22.15
N GLY A 53 -2.58 5.74 -20.89
CA GLY A 53 -3.22 6.57 -19.88
C GLY A 53 -4.66 6.18 -19.56
N ARG A 54 -4.95 4.89 -19.55
CA ARG A 54 -6.25 4.31 -19.17
C ARG A 54 -6.07 3.01 -18.41
N GLY A 55 -7.08 2.59 -17.65
CA GLY A 55 -7.07 1.36 -16.90
C GLY A 55 -7.29 1.57 -15.41
N SER A 56 -7.01 0.54 -14.63
CA SER A 56 -7.20 0.54 -13.18
C SER A 56 -5.97 0.00 -12.47
N PHE A 57 -5.54 0.70 -11.43
CA PHE A 57 -4.43 0.30 -10.59
C PHE A 57 -4.93 0.00 -9.17
N LEU A 58 -4.65 -1.21 -8.69
CA LEU A 58 -4.91 -1.63 -7.32
C LEU A 58 -3.59 -1.51 -6.54
N ASP A 59 -3.51 -0.52 -5.65
CA ASP A 59 -2.34 -0.28 -4.80
C ASP A 59 -2.59 -0.87 -3.41
N ILE A 60 -2.14 -2.11 -3.21
CA ILE A 60 -2.36 -2.87 -1.98
C ILE A 60 -1.12 -2.69 -1.09
N GLY A 61 -1.27 -1.97 0.02
CA GLY A 61 -0.21 -1.38 0.81
C GLY A 61 0.20 -0.02 0.24
N ALA A 62 -0.78 0.88 0.10
CA ALA A 62 -0.59 2.17 -0.57
C ALA A 62 0.26 3.17 0.24
N ASN A 63 0.40 2.96 1.54
CA ASN A 63 1.12 3.84 2.45
C ASN A 63 0.62 5.29 2.31
N ILE A 64 1.48 6.27 2.05
CA ILE A 64 1.11 7.68 1.83
C ILE A 64 0.86 8.04 0.36
N GLY A 65 0.83 7.04 -0.55
CA GLY A 65 0.47 7.21 -1.96
C GLY A 65 1.62 7.49 -2.92
N LEU A 66 2.88 7.30 -2.52
CA LEU A 66 4.06 7.59 -3.35
C LEU A 66 4.18 6.73 -4.62
N VAL A 67 3.35 5.69 -4.79
CA VAL A 67 3.27 4.91 -6.03
C VAL A 67 2.06 5.31 -6.86
N SER A 68 0.88 5.31 -6.27
CA SER A 68 -0.37 5.52 -7.00
C SER A 68 -0.65 6.97 -7.39
N ILE A 69 -0.22 7.96 -6.59
CA ILE A 69 -0.46 9.39 -6.88
C ILE A 69 0.32 9.85 -8.12
N PRO A 70 1.66 9.64 -8.22
CA PRO A 70 2.42 10.01 -9.41
C PRO A 70 1.93 9.30 -10.67
N LEU A 71 1.54 8.02 -10.55
CA LEU A 71 0.95 7.28 -11.66
C LEU A 71 -0.36 7.93 -12.13
N ALA A 72 -1.26 8.26 -11.19
CA ALA A 72 -2.54 8.89 -11.51
C ALA A 72 -2.38 10.28 -12.12
N GLU A 73 -1.41 11.07 -11.67
CA GLU A 73 -1.08 12.36 -12.29
C GLU A 73 -0.61 12.19 -13.75
N ARG A 74 0.36 11.29 -13.93
CA ARG A 74 1.01 11.10 -15.23
C ARG A 74 0.10 10.43 -16.26
N ARG A 75 -0.76 9.49 -15.84
CA ARG A 75 -1.51 8.60 -16.74
C ARG A 75 -3.02 8.64 -16.59
N ARG A 76 -3.54 9.37 -15.62
CA ARG A 76 -5.00 9.53 -15.40
C ARG A 76 -5.73 8.20 -15.21
N VAL A 77 -5.06 7.16 -14.71
CA VAL A 77 -5.65 5.86 -14.41
C VAL A 77 -6.50 5.91 -13.15
N ARG A 78 -7.52 5.05 -13.07
CA ARG A 78 -8.32 4.89 -11.86
C ARG A 78 -7.51 4.09 -10.83
N CYS A 79 -7.39 4.61 -9.60
CA CYS A 79 -6.66 3.97 -8.52
C CYS A 79 -7.60 3.49 -7.41
N LEU A 80 -7.42 2.25 -6.99
CA LEU A 80 -8.03 1.68 -5.79
C LEU A 80 -6.90 1.45 -4.79
N ALA A 81 -6.84 2.25 -3.72
CA ALA A 81 -5.75 2.26 -2.76
C ALA A 81 -6.19 1.69 -1.41
N PHE A 82 -5.44 0.71 -0.92
CA PHE A 82 -5.72 -0.01 0.33
C PHE A 82 -4.58 0.23 1.31
N GLU A 83 -4.88 0.88 2.43
CA GLU A 83 -3.91 1.18 3.49
C GLU A 83 -4.53 0.93 4.87
N PRO A 84 -4.07 -0.07 5.62
CA PRO A 84 -4.66 -0.43 6.91
C PRO A 84 -4.29 0.50 8.05
N GLU A 85 -3.08 1.11 8.06
CA GLU A 85 -2.65 1.96 9.17
C GLU A 85 -3.38 3.31 9.11
N PRO A 86 -4.15 3.70 10.16
CA PRO A 86 -5.03 4.87 10.08
C PRO A 86 -4.31 6.21 9.84
N ARG A 87 -3.06 6.38 10.28
CA ARG A 87 -2.30 7.62 10.07
C ARG A 87 -1.74 7.70 8.65
N ASN A 88 -1.16 6.60 8.14
CA ASN A 88 -0.73 6.51 6.75
C ASN A 88 -1.92 6.77 5.82
N PHE A 89 -3.08 6.17 6.13
CA PHE A 89 -4.31 6.38 5.38
C PHE A 89 -4.75 7.86 5.38
N GLN A 90 -4.65 8.57 6.52
CA GLN A 90 -4.97 10.00 6.56
C GLN A 90 -4.02 10.83 5.70
N TRP A 91 -2.72 10.50 5.68
CA TRP A 91 -1.77 11.16 4.78
C TRP A 91 -2.03 10.82 3.33
N LEU A 92 -2.35 9.58 3.00
CA LEU A 92 -2.79 9.18 1.65
C LEU A 92 -3.95 10.05 1.16
N GLU A 93 -5.01 10.20 1.97
CA GLU A 93 -6.18 11.03 1.65
C GLU A 93 -5.79 12.51 1.44
N ARG A 94 -4.95 13.06 2.32
CA ARG A 94 -4.47 14.45 2.21
C ARG A 94 -3.61 14.64 0.96
N ASN A 95 -2.74 13.70 0.65
CA ASN A 95 -1.89 13.74 -0.54
C ASN A 95 -2.73 13.65 -1.80
N ILE A 96 -3.72 12.75 -1.89
CA ILE A 96 -4.68 12.69 -3.00
C ILE A 96 -5.41 14.02 -3.19
N ALA A 97 -5.87 14.62 -2.10
CA ALA A 97 -6.58 15.91 -2.14
C ALA A 97 -5.66 17.06 -2.59
N SER A 98 -4.43 17.14 -2.07
CA SER A 98 -3.45 18.19 -2.43
C SER A 98 -3.04 18.13 -3.91
N HIS A 99 -2.99 16.92 -4.49
CA HIS A 99 -2.75 16.69 -5.92
C HIS A 99 -4.01 16.81 -6.79
N GLN A 100 -5.17 17.10 -6.20
CA GLN A 100 -6.46 17.27 -6.89
C GLN A 100 -6.90 16.02 -7.68
N LEU A 101 -6.60 14.84 -7.16
CA LEU A 101 -6.84 13.55 -7.82
C LEU A 101 -8.02 12.76 -7.24
N ALA A 102 -8.83 13.36 -6.35
CA ALA A 102 -9.92 12.66 -5.65
C ALA A 102 -10.90 11.92 -6.60
N SER A 103 -11.12 12.45 -7.82
CA SER A 103 -12.00 11.84 -8.81
C SER A 103 -11.45 10.54 -9.43
N LEU A 104 -10.15 10.28 -9.31
CA LEU A 104 -9.50 9.09 -9.81
C LEU A 104 -9.31 8.01 -8.73
N PHE A 105 -9.46 8.36 -7.46
CA PHE A 105 -9.20 7.44 -6.35
C PHE A 105 -10.46 6.89 -5.71
N THR A 106 -10.38 5.64 -5.31
CA THR A 106 -11.24 5.01 -4.29
C THR A 106 -10.32 4.42 -3.25
N THR A 107 -10.45 4.86 -2.00
CA THR A 107 -9.54 4.52 -0.92
C THR A 107 -10.22 3.67 0.13
N PHE A 108 -9.47 2.77 0.77
CA PHE A 108 -9.97 1.83 1.76
C PHE A 108 -9.02 1.76 2.96
N ASN A 109 -9.49 2.18 4.14
CA ASN A 109 -8.72 2.04 5.37
C ASN A 109 -8.91 0.65 5.98
N LEU A 110 -8.33 -0.34 5.34
CA LEU A 110 -8.35 -1.75 5.76
C LEU A 110 -7.21 -2.53 5.12
N ALA A 111 -6.89 -3.68 5.69
CA ALA A 111 -6.02 -4.66 5.07
C ALA A 111 -6.81 -5.59 4.13
N LEU A 112 -6.22 -5.98 3.00
CA LEU A 112 -6.72 -7.12 2.25
C LEU A 112 -6.15 -8.42 2.84
N HIS A 113 -7.01 -9.44 2.97
CA HIS A 113 -6.67 -10.71 3.62
C HIS A 113 -7.52 -11.86 3.06
N SER A 114 -7.24 -13.09 3.48
CA SER A 114 -7.99 -14.29 3.05
C SER A 114 -9.40 -14.38 3.62
N GLU A 115 -9.75 -13.56 4.61
CA GLU A 115 -11.04 -13.58 5.31
C GLU A 115 -11.40 -12.21 5.85
N GLN A 116 -12.68 -12.01 6.18
CA GLN A 116 -13.15 -10.83 6.90
C GLN A 116 -12.88 -10.99 8.40
N THR A 117 -12.02 -10.13 8.94
CA THR A 117 -11.57 -10.23 10.34
C THR A 117 -11.00 -8.91 10.86
N ARG A 118 -10.50 -8.92 12.08
CA ARG A 118 -9.60 -7.87 12.61
C ARG A 118 -8.21 -8.47 12.78
N LEU A 119 -7.22 -7.76 12.32
CA LEU A 119 -5.82 -8.18 12.39
C LEU A 119 -5.07 -7.35 13.43
N CYS A 120 -4.24 -8.02 14.22
CA CYS A 120 -3.24 -7.37 15.03
C CYS A 120 -2.11 -6.88 14.11
N PHE A 121 -1.83 -5.58 14.13
CA PHE A 121 -0.91 -4.92 13.23
C PHE A 121 0.25 -4.31 14.03
N GLU A 122 1.46 -4.63 13.65
CA GLU A 122 2.69 -4.18 14.30
C GLU A 122 3.18 -2.89 13.62
N LEU A 123 3.28 -1.82 14.40
CA LEU A 123 3.80 -0.55 13.91
C LEU A 123 5.32 -0.48 14.06
N SER A 124 6.01 -0.21 12.97
CA SER A 124 7.43 0.12 13.00
C SER A 124 7.62 1.54 13.54
N PRO A 125 8.60 1.79 14.41
CA PRO A 125 8.81 3.11 15.01
C PRO A 125 9.40 4.13 14.03
N SER A 126 10.16 3.70 13.02
CA SER A 126 10.89 4.59 12.10
C SER A 126 10.82 4.21 10.62
N ASN A 127 10.19 3.08 10.29
CA ASN A 127 9.95 2.66 8.91
C ASN A 127 8.46 2.40 8.73
N PHE A 128 7.72 3.41 8.30
CA PHE A 128 6.26 3.30 8.16
C PHE A 128 5.84 2.44 6.94
N GLY A 129 6.78 2.09 6.08
CA GLY A 129 6.60 1.06 5.07
C GLY A 129 6.68 -0.37 5.61
N ASP A 130 7.24 -0.58 6.82
CA ASP A 130 7.33 -1.89 7.47
C ASP A 130 6.28 -2.07 8.58
N HIS A 131 5.16 -1.36 8.50
CA HIS A 131 3.96 -1.69 9.25
C HIS A 131 3.37 -2.99 8.69
N ARG A 132 3.05 -3.96 9.56
CA ARG A 132 2.73 -5.31 9.08
C ARG A 132 1.80 -6.08 10.00
N VAL A 133 1.13 -7.07 9.47
CA VAL A 133 0.35 -8.02 10.28
C VAL A 133 1.28 -8.78 11.22
N ARG A 134 0.88 -8.90 12.49
CA ARG A 134 1.62 -9.69 13.46
C ARG A 134 1.61 -11.17 13.04
N GLY A 135 2.81 -11.72 12.89
CA GLY A 135 2.98 -13.11 12.50
C GLY A 135 2.57 -14.10 13.60
N THR A 136 2.35 -15.35 13.21
CA THR A 136 2.07 -16.47 14.13
C THR A 136 3.32 -17.07 14.74
N ALA A 137 4.47 -16.92 14.07
CA ALA A 137 5.76 -17.34 14.62
C ALA A 137 6.19 -16.40 15.76
N LEU A 138 6.75 -16.98 16.83
CA LEU A 138 7.31 -16.20 17.93
C LEU A 138 8.35 -15.21 17.36
N ALA A 139 8.20 -13.94 17.70
CA ALA A 139 9.11 -12.90 17.25
C ALA A 139 10.52 -13.21 17.78
N GLU A 140 11.44 -13.54 16.89
CA GLU A 140 12.85 -13.60 17.23
C GLU A 140 13.34 -12.17 17.50
N GLY A 141 13.53 -11.83 18.79
CA GLY A 141 14.38 -10.76 19.29
C GLY A 141 14.33 -9.38 18.59
N GLY A 142 13.15 -8.89 18.20
CA GLY A 142 12.99 -7.55 17.62
C GLY A 142 12.61 -6.50 18.65
N ALA A 143 12.83 -5.21 18.33
CA ALA A 143 12.35 -4.09 19.12
C ALA A 143 10.83 -4.23 19.37
N GLU A 144 10.40 -3.89 20.60
CA GLU A 144 8.98 -3.89 20.97
C GLU A 144 8.21 -2.94 20.06
N ARG A 145 7.26 -3.48 19.28
CA ARG A 145 6.44 -2.70 18.34
C ARG A 145 5.10 -2.37 18.99
N ASN A 146 4.62 -1.16 18.74
CA ASN A 146 3.26 -0.82 19.11
C ASN A 146 2.28 -1.65 18.27
N LEU A 147 1.21 -2.12 18.94
CA LEU A 147 0.18 -2.94 18.33
C LEU A 147 -1.12 -2.15 18.18
N ILE A 148 -1.74 -2.27 17.04
CA ILE A 148 -3.10 -1.78 16.80
C ILE A 148 -3.95 -2.89 16.19
N GLU A 149 -5.26 -2.72 16.22
CA GLU A 149 -6.17 -3.55 15.47
C GLU A 149 -6.66 -2.84 14.23
N VAL A 150 -6.58 -3.51 13.06
CA VAL A 150 -7.06 -3.00 11.79
C VAL A 150 -8.14 -3.92 11.21
N PRO A 151 -9.17 -3.38 10.52
CA PRO A 151 -10.12 -4.21 9.80
C PRO A 151 -9.47 -4.87 8.61
N ALA A 152 -9.93 -6.06 8.26
CA ALA A 152 -9.47 -6.79 7.08
C ALA A 152 -10.64 -7.48 6.37
N CYS A 153 -10.56 -7.59 5.07
CA CYS A 153 -11.52 -8.33 4.26
C CYS A 153 -10.87 -8.90 2.98
N ARG A 154 -11.64 -9.70 2.27
CA ARG A 154 -11.23 -10.24 0.96
C ARG A 154 -11.41 -9.17 -0.12
N LEU A 155 -10.48 -9.12 -1.09
CA LEU A 155 -10.67 -8.31 -2.30
C LEU A 155 -11.93 -8.72 -3.05
N ASP A 156 -12.17 -10.03 -3.13
CA ASP A 156 -13.31 -10.65 -3.80
C ASP A 156 -14.69 -10.23 -3.28
N ASP A 157 -14.76 -9.77 -2.03
CA ASP A 157 -16.00 -9.34 -1.40
C ASP A 157 -16.18 -7.82 -1.42
N LEU A 158 -15.11 -7.08 -1.73
CA LEU A 158 -15.08 -5.62 -1.70
C LEU A 158 -15.16 -5.00 -3.10
N VAL A 159 -14.49 -5.60 -4.08
CA VAL A 159 -14.33 -5.02 -5.43
C VAL A 159 -14.70 -6.05 -6.49
N ARG A 160 -15.54 -5.62 -7.44
CA ARG A 160 -15.82 -6.40 -8.66
C ARG A 160 -14.75 -6.06 -9.71
N VAL A 161 -13.60 -6.72 -9.63
CA VAL A 161 -12.43 -6.44 -10.48
C VAL A 161 -12.75 -6.60 -11.96
N GLN A 162 -13.61 -7.54 -12.32
CA GLN A 162 -14.07 -7.74 -13.71
C GLN A 162 -14.80 -6.54 -14.33
N ASP A 163 -15.33 -5.62 -13.49
CA ASP A 163 -16.06 -4.45 -13.96
C ASP A 163 -15.16 -3.19 -14.07
N LEU A 164 -13.87 -3.32 -13.72
CA LEU A 164 -12.92 -2.21 -13.75
C LEU A 164 -12.42 -1.94 -15.18
N PRO A 165 -12.13 -0.66 -15.53
CA PRO A 165 -11.44 -0.32 -16.77
C PRO A 165 -10.11 -1.06 -16.90
N ARG A 166 -9.86 -1.63 -18.11
CA ARG A 166 -8.64 -2.38 -18.41
C ARG A 166 -7.58 -1.52 -19.10
N PRO A 167 -6.28 -1.85 -18.96
CA PRO A 167 -5.75 -2.98 -18.18
C PRO A 167 -5.97 -2.79 -16.68
N VAL A 168 -6.12 -3.91 -15.94
CA VAL A 168 -6.11 -3.93 -14.49
C VAL A 168 -4.75 -4.40 -14.02
N VAL A 169 -4.05 -3.55 -13.29
CA VAL A 169 -2.74 -3.85 -12.70
C VAL A 169 -2.87 -3.81 -11.18
N ALA A 170 -2.32 -4.80 -10.49
CA ALA A 170 -2.25 -4.82 -9.03
C ALA A 170 -0.81 -4.80 -8.56
N LYS A 171 -0.52 -3.97 -7.54
CA LYS A 171 0.70 -4.04 -6.73
C LYS A 171 0.32 -4.57 -5.34
N ILE A 172 1.05 -5.57 -4.86
CA ILE A 172 0.91 -6.11 -3.50
C ILE A 172 2.26 -5.96 -2.80
N ASP A 173 2.25 -5.17 -1.74
CA ASP A 173 3.40 -4.88 -0.89
C ASP A 173 2.87 -4.74 0.54
N THR A 174 2.79 -5.87 1.24
CA THR A 174 2.09 -6.00 2.53
C THR A 174 2.95 -6.60 3.62
N GLN A 175 4.26 -6.60 3.38
CA GLN A 175 5.30 -6.95 4.35
C GLN A 175 5.11 -8.35 4.97
N GLY A 176 4.88 -9.34 4.08
CA GLY A 176 4.77 -10.77 4.40
C GLY A 176 3.35 -11.32 4.38
N SER A 177 2.33 -10.51 4.12
CA SER A 177 0.94 -10.96 4.02
C SER A 177 0.46 -11.22 2.59
N GLU A 178 1.35 -11.19 1.59
CA GLU A 178 1.04 -11.27 0.17
C GLU A 178 0.22 -12.52 -0.18
N LEU A 179 0.60 -13.69 0.38
CA LEU A 179 -0.15 -14.93 0.15
C LEU A 179 -1.58 -14.87 0.71
N ARG A 180 -1.79 -14.17 1.83
CA ARG A 180 -3.12 -13.98 2.41
C ARG A 180 -3.97 -13.06 1.52
N VAL A 181 -3.38 -12.02 0.94
CA VAL A 181 -4.04 -11.16 -0.05
C VAL A 181 -4.45 -11.97 -1.28
N LEU A 182 -3.54 -12.76 -1.84
CA LEU A 182 -3.82 -13.60 -3.02
C LEU A 182 -4.95 -14.60 -2.77
N ARG A 183 -4.98 -15.26 -1.60
CA ARG A 183 -6.09 -16.14 -1.20
C ARG A 183 -7.42 -15.38 -1.04
N GLY A 184 -7.38 -14.11 -0.67
CA GLY A 184 -8.57 -13.26 -0.62
C GLY A 184 -9.02 -12.70 -1.96
N ALA A 185 -8.24 -12.96 -3.03
CA ALA A 185 -8.45 -12.44 -4.37
C ALA A 185 -8.66 -13.53 -5.43
N GLU A 186 -8.92 -14.79 -5.05
CA GLU A 186 -8.98 -15.94 -5.96
C GLU A 186 -9.93 -15.74 -7.14
N ARG A 187 -11.09 -15.11 -6.93
CA ARG A 187 -12.07 -14.79 -7.99
C ARG A 187 -11.64 -13.57 -8.82
N SER A 188 -10.88 -12.67 -8.23
CA SER A 188 -10.40 -11.43 -8.85
C SER A 188 -9.16 -11.66 -9.72
N LEU A 189 -8.27 -12.60 -9.32
CA LEU A 189 -6.99 -12.85 -10.00
C LEU A 189 -7.11 -13.09 -11.50
N PRO A 190 -8.08 -13.86 -12.03
CA PRO A 190 -8.24 -14.06 -13.50
C PRO A 190 -8.58 -12.75 -14.26
N HIS A 191 -8.94 -11.69 -13.56
CA HIS A 191 -9.32 -10.39 -14.12
C HIS A 191 -8.24 -9.33 -13.97
N ILE A 192 -7.11 -9.67 -13.35
CA ILE A 192 -5.91 -8.82 -13.20
C ILE A 192 -4.98 -9.14 -14.37
N ASP A 193 -4.66 -8.13 -15.19
CA ASP A 193 -3.79 -8.30 -16.37
C ASP A 193 -2.31 -8.42 -15.99
N HIS A 194 -1.88 -7.65 -14.96
CA HIS A 194 -0.51 -7.66 -14.47
C HIS A 194 -0.48 -7.58 -12.95
N LEU A 195 0.38 -8.39 -12.34
CA LEU A 195 0.59 -8.43 -10.90
C LEU A 195 2.05 -8.10 -10.59
N ILE A 196 2.28 -7.08 -9.78
CA ILE A 196 3.56 -6.76 -9.16
C ILE A 196 3.43 -7.16 -7.69
N CYS A 197 4.24 -8.08 -7.24
CA CYS A 197 4.16 -8.59 -5.87
C CYS A 197 5.54 -8.56 -5.21
N GLU A 198 5.63 -7.99 -4.02
CA GLU A 198 6.83 -8.14 -3.21
C GLU A 198 7.03 -9.62 -2.87
N PHE A 199 8.25 -10.12 -3.03
CA PHE A 199 8.62 -11.46 -2.61
C PHE A 199 9.61 -11.38 -1.46
N TRP A 200 9.09 -11.49 -0.24
CA TRP A 200 9.87 -11.46 0.99
C TRP A 200 9.79 -12.79 1.76
N PRO A 201 10.69 -13.75 1.49
CA PRO A 201 10.64 -15.10 2.08
C PRO A 201 10.63 -15.13 3.60
N HIS A 202 11.33 -14.19 4.25
CA HIS A 202 11.32 -14.09 5.70
C HIS A 202 9.95 -13.68 6.25
N GLY A 203 9.30 -12.71 5.62
CA GLY A 203 7.94 -12.27 5.97
C GLY A 203 6.92 -13.39 5.83
N LEU A 204 6.97 -14.14 4.71
CA LEU A 204 6.09 -15.30 4.48
C LEU A 204 6.25 -16.36 5.57
N ARG A 205 7.50 -16.74 5.90
CA ARG A 205 7.76 -17.71 7.00
C ARG A 205 7.25 -17.20 8.35
N ARG A 206 7.40 -15.91 8.62
CA ARG A 206 6.89 -15.27 9.84
C ARG A 206 5.37 -15.37 9.95
N MET A 207 4.66 -15.33 8.83
CA MET A 207 3.21 -15.54 8.76
C MET A 207 2.80 -17.01 8.80
N GLY A 208 3.75 -17.95 8.88
CA GLY A 208 3.51 -19.39 8.85
C GLY A 208 3.25 -19.95 7.46
N ASP A 209 3.57 -19.19 6.42
CA ASP A 209 3.45 -19.60 5.02
C ASP A 209 4.81 -20.10 4.46
N SER A 210 4.77 -20.95 3.41
CA SER A 210 5.98 -21.38 2.70
C SER A 210 6.36 -20.34 1.65
N ALA A 211 7.70 -20.21 1.44
CA ALA A 211 8.26 -19.44 0.35
C ALA A 211 8.69 -20.33 -0.84
N GLU A 212 8.35 -21.67 -0.76
CA GLU A 212 8.61 -22.67 -1.78
C GLU A 212 7.41 -22.90 -2.69
#